data_20daed53b5c199f043a94f033ca2928d
#
_entry.id   20daed53b5c199f043a94f033ca2928d
#
_cell.length_a   1.000
_cell.length_b   1.000
_cell.length_c   1.000
_cell.angle_alpha   90.00
_cell.angle_beta   90.00
_cell.angle_gamma   90.00
#
_symmetry.space_group_name_H-M   'P 1'
#
loop_
_entity.id
_entity.type
_entity.pdbx_description
1 polymer ?
#
loop_
_entity_poly.entity_id
_entity_poly.type
_entity_poly.pdbx_seq_one_letter_code
_entity_poly.pdbx_strand_id
1 'polypeptide(L)'
;MENGNRAPNSFDRVREAVDTAAWDNTMKPLFDSTDIQNDADQLRARADADGYILIRDLLPRDLIGDIAAELAAPMADAGWIAPGEPLATAKADVSRFCVEPQPPFMEVFYKQLSLRSLHALKHHEALITVFERMFGEAVFAPPHFVTRLAFPYKDEFATPAHQDYSHFEGSRRNWAAWIPFTDINQARGGLAIAGGTHKGGVLDMRPALGAGQMVIDADLDGLDWRWSPMRAGDVLIHNCQTVHKGLPNNSGAMRVSMDCRYQPLSEPVGEKYLGVSHQMRSWDDLYENWDDDDPLKYYWRDLDLTVEPFAYHWYDRRDERAIQMGEAGDGEALVALENISLKHRDPDIRSRAEAALNTLRQSTG
;
A
#
# COMPACT_ATOMS: atom_id res chain seq x y z
N MET A 1 -32.74 -32.35 -6.49
CA MET A 1 -31.93 -31.30 -7.11
C MET A 1 -32.51 -29.97 -6.64
N GLU A 2 -32.09 -29.54 -5.45
CA GLU A 2 -32.49 -28.25 -4.90
C GLU A 2 -31.37 -27.28 -5.17
N ASN A 3 -31.62 -26.33 -6.09
CA ASN A 3 -30.77 -25.14 -6.27
C ASN A 3 -30.96 -24.24 -5.05
N GLY A 4 -30.05 -24.37 -4.10
CA GLY A 4 -29.97 -23.43 -2.98
C GLY A 4 -29.66 -22.04 -3.47
N ASN A 5 -30.67 -21.21 -3.52
CA ASN A 5 -30.57 -19.74 -3.72
C ASN A 5 -29.91 -19.18 -2.48
N ARG A 6 -28.57 -19.04 -2.51
CA ARG A 6 -27.83 -18.32 -1.47
C ARG A 6 -28.15 -16.84 -1.68
N ALA A 7 -28.75 -16.20 -0.68
CA ALA A 7 -28.93 -14.77 -0.70
C ALA A 7 -27.55 -14.10 -0.93
N PRO A 8 -27.45 -13.09 -1.81
CA PRO A 8 -26.21 -12.39 -2.06
C PRO A 8 -25.69 -11.81 -0.74
N ASN A 9 -24.39 -12.00 -0.48
CA ASN A 9 -23.76 -11.43 0.71
C ASN A 9 -23.69 -9.89 0.57
N SER A 10 -23.40 -9.20 1.68
CA SER A 10 -23.37 -7.73 1.70
C SER A 10 -22.41 -7.11 0.66
N PHE A 11 -21.36 -7.85 0.25
CA PHE A 11 -20.41 -7.44 -0.78
C PHE A 11 -20.98 -7.50 -2.21
N ASP A 12 -21.90 -8.43 -2.50
CA ASP A 12 -22.49 -8.56 -3.85
C ASP A 12 -23.45 -7.41 -4.16
N ARG A 13 -24.03 -6.75 -3.16
CA ARG A 13 -24.98 -5.63 -3.33
C ARG A 13 -24.29 -4.27 -3.47
N VAL A 14 -23.10 -4.10 -2.86
CA VAL A 14 -22.28 -2.90 -3.06
C VAL A 14 -21.75 -2.81 -4.50
N ARG A 15 -21.69 -3.94 -5.20
CA ARG A 15 -21.25 -4.03 -6.60
C ARG A 15 -22.08 -3.21 -7.59
N GLU A 16 -23.35 -2.97 -7.31
CA GLU A 16 -24.24 -2.21 -8.24
C GLU A 16 -24.07 -0.68 -8.13
N ALA A 17 -23.40 -0.20 -7.08
CA ALA A 17 -23.26 1.24 -6.81
C ALA A 17 -21.87 1.82 -7.14
N VAL A 18 -20.85 0.99 -7.32
CA VAL A 18 -19.50 1.46 -7.68
C VAL A 18 -19.39 1.44 -9.20
N ASP A 19 -19.55 2.61 -9.80
CA ASP A 19 -19.22 2.84 -11.20
C ASP A 19 -17.75 2.46 -11.38
N THR A 20 -17.49 1.34 -12.07
CA THR A 20 -16.14 0.86 -12.37
C THR A 20 -15.50 1.93 -13.24
N ALA A 21 -14.74 2.82 -12.61
CA ALA A 21 -14.00 3.85 -13.30
C ALA A 21 -13.14 3.17 -14.37
N ALA A 22 -13.59 3.23 -15.60
CA ALA A 22 -12.92 2.69 -16.76
C ALA A 22 -11.47 3.22 -16.74
N TRP A 23 -10.53 2.34 -16.98
CA TRP A 23 -9.12 2.68 -17.15
C TRP A 23 -9.01 3.87 -18.11
N ASP A 24 -8.69 5.04 -17.59
CA ASP A 24 -8.64 6.25 -18.39
C ASP A 24 -7.33 6.25 -19.20
N ASN A 25 -7.45 6.05 -20.50
CA ASN A 25 -6.33 6.16 -21.44
C ASN A 25 -5.76 7.60 -21.52
N THR A 26 -6.25 8.52 -20.70
CA THR A 26 -5.83 9.93 -20.70
C THR A 26 -4.63 10.21 -19.78
N MET A 27 -4.20 9.24 -18.98
CA MET A 27 -3.02 9.43 -18.10
C MET A 27 -1.76 9.69 -18.94
N LYS A 28 -1.03 10.73 -18.54
CA LYS A 28 0.26 11.03 -19.16
C LYS A 28 1.34 10.04 -18.69
N PRO A 29 2.41 9.83 -19.47
CA PRO A 29 3.54 9.02 -19.00
C PRO A 29 4.23 9.67 -17.79
N LEU A 30 4.73 8.85 -16.88
CA LEU A 30 5.65 9.29 -15.84
C LEU A 30 6.94 9.84 -16.47
N PHE A 31 7.50 10.87 -15.89
CA PHE A 31 8.83 11.33 -16.29
C PHE A 31 9.89 10.31 -15.85
N ASP A 32 10.68 9.87 -16.81
CA ASP A 32 11.83 9.01 -16.56
C ASP A 32 12.98 9.84 -16.00
N SER A 33 13.51 9.45 -14.86
CA SER A 33 14.60 10.13 -14.16
C SER A 33 15.90 9.33 -14.17
N THR A 34 15.97 8.27 -14.98
CA THR A 34 17.13 7.39 -15.04
C THR A 34 18.41 8.13 -15.43
N ASP A 35 18.32 9.02 -16.40
CA ASP A 35 19.50 9.77 -16.88
C ASP A 35 20.04 10.76 -15.84
N ILE A 36 19.20 11.24 -14.91
CA ILE A 36 19.58 12.20 -13.87
C ILE A 36 19.85 11.57 -12.50
N GLN A 37 19.70 10.25 -12.35
CA GLN A 37 19.81 9.58 -11.05
C GLN A 37 21.17 9.79 -10.35
N ASN A 38 22.22 10.10 -11.11
CA ASN A 38 23.56 10.37 -10.59
C ASN A 38 23.86 11.86 -10.36
N ASP A 39 22.96 12.75 -10.75
CA ASP A 39 23.07 14.21 -10.54
C ASP A 39 22.13 14.63 -9.39
N ALA A 40 22.70 14.89 -8.23
CA ALA A 40 21.96 15.22 -7.03
C ALA A 40 21.08 16.47 -7.17
N ASP A 41 21.52 17.48 -7.89
CA ASP A 41 20.79 18.74 -8.04
C ASP A 41 19.60 18.57 -8.99
N GLN A 42 19.78 17.86 -10.11
CA GLN A 42 18.69 17.55 -11.02
C GLN A 42 17.68 16.59 -10.37
N LEU A 43 18.15 15.61 -9.60
CA LEU A 43 17.28 14.66 -8.90
C LEU A 43 16.41 15.38 -7.86
N ARG A 44 16.99 16.28 -7.06
CA ARG A 44 16.25 17.11 -6.09
C ARG A 44 15.27 18.06 -6.79
N ALA A 45 15.69 18.72 -7.86
CA ALA A 45 14.82 19.60 -8.63
C ALA A 45 13.60 18.83 -9.19
N ARG A 46 13.80 17.62 -9.68
CA ARG A 46 12.72 16.73 -10.14
C ARG A 46 11.82 16.31 -8.99
N ALA A 47 12.38 15.86 -7.87
CA ALA A 47 11.65 15.48 -6.68
C ALA A 47 10.77 16.63 -6.15
N ASP A 48 11.33 17.84 -6.07
CA ASP A 48 10.59 19.04 -5.66
C ASP A 48 9.51 19.44 -6.67
N ALA A 49 9.79 19.34 -7.97
CA ALA A 49 8.82 19.74 -9.00
C ALA A 49 7.63 18.82 -9.02
N ASP A 50 7.86 17.51 -9.07
CA ASP A 50 6.85 16.50 -9.42
C ASP A 50 6.34 15.69 -8.21
N GLY A 51 7.10 15.63 -7.11
CA GLY A 51 6.77 14.79 -5.93
C GLY A 51 6.98 13.30 -6.16
N TYR A 52 7.60 12.92 -7.27
CA TYR A 52 7.96 11.53 -7.57
C TYR A 52 9.19 11.44 -8.46
N ILE A 53 9.83 10.27 -8.45
CA ILE A 53 11.00 9.90 -9.25
C ILE A 53 10.76 8.50 -9.80
N LEU A 54 10.89 8.30 -11.10
CA LEU A 54 10.91 6.97 -11.73
C LEU A 54 12.33 6.67 -12.23
N ILE A 55 12.92 5.59 -11.74
CA ILE A 55 14.24 5.12 -12.19
C ILE A 55 14.09 3.72 -12.77
N ARG A 56 14.55 3.55 -13.99
CA ARG A 56 14.52 2.28 -14.69
C ARG A 56 15.74 1.43 -14.32
N ASP A 57 15.53 0.12 -14.26
CA ASP A 57 16.58 -0.88 -14.01
C ASP A 57 17.49 -0.51 -12.79
N LEU A 58 16.92 0.11 -11.74
CA LEU A 58 17.67 0.50 -10.55
C LEU A 58 18.14 -0.72 -9.73
N LEU A 59 17.31 -1.75 -9.70
CA LEU A 59 17.58 -2.98 -8.96
C LEU A 59 17.90 -4.13 -9.94
N PRO A 60 18.85 -5.02 -9.58
CA PRO A 60 19.17 -6.18 -10.40
C PRO A 60 17.96 -7.08 -10.62
N ARG A 61 17.66 -7.42 -11.87
CA ARG A 61 16.49 -8.25 -12.22
C ARG A 61 16.54 -9.64 -11.64
N ASP A 62 17.75 -10.23 -11.58
CA ASP A 62 17.93 -11.56 -11.00
C ASP A 62 17.55 -11.54 -9.51
N LEU A 63 18.02 -10.53 -8.75
CA LEU A 63 17.64 -10.33 -7.35
C LEU A 63 16.11 -10.21 -7.19
N ILE A 64 15.47 -9.40 -8.04
CA ILE A 64 14.00 -9.24 -7.99
C ILE A 64 13.29 -10.54 -8.37
N GLY A 65 13.84 -11.31 -9.32
CA GLY A 65 13.32 -12.62 -9.70
C GLY A 65 13.40 -13.65 -8.57
N ASP A 66 14.51 -13.70 -7.86
CA ASP A 66 14.71 -14.59 -6.71
C ASP A 66 13.71 -14.26 -5.59
N ILE A 67 13.57 -12.98 -5.25
CA ILE A 67 12.58 -12.54 -4.26
C ILE A 67 11.14 -12.82 -4.72
N ALA A 68 10.84 -12.64 -5.99
CA ALA A 68 9.53 -12.98 -6.55
C ALA A 68 9.19 -14.48 -6.39
N ALA A 69 10.18 -15.36 -6.50
CA ALA A 69 10.00 -16.79 -6.25
C ALA A 69 9.72 -17.09 -4.76
N GLU A 70 10.41 -16.42 -3.83
CA GLU A 70 10.13 -16.53 -2.41
C GLU A 70 8.72 -16.00 -2.06
N LEU A 71 8.30 -14.88 -2.65
CA LEU A 71 6.96 -14.30 -2.47
C LEU A 71 5.84 -15.20 -3.02
N ALA A 72 6.12 -15.98 -4.06
CA ALA A 72 5.14 -16.88 -4.66
C ALA A 72 4.82 -18.07 -3.74
N ALA A 73 5.76 -18.56 -2.93
CA ALA A 73 5.58 -19.74 -2.11
C ALA A 73 4.39 -19.66 -1.14
N PRO A 74 4.25 -18.64 -0.26
CA PRO A 74 3.09 -18.54 0.63
C PRO A 74 1.76 -18.33 -0.10
N MET A 75 1.75 -17.75 -1.30
CA MET A 75 0.55 -17.65 -2.13
C MET A 75 0.16 -19.02 -2.74
N ALA A 76 1.14 -19.83 -3.14
CA ALA A 76 0.90 -21.19 -3.61
C ALA A 76 0.38 -22.09 -2.48
N ASP A 77 0.95 -21.99 -1.28
CA ASP A 77 0.48 -22.71 -0.09
C ASP A 77 -0.97 -22.37 0.26
N ALA A 78 -1.37 -21.12 0.05
CA ALA A 78 -2.75 -20.66 0.24
C ALA A 78 -3.69 -21.05 -0.93
N GLY A 79 -3.15 -21.62 -2.00
CA GLY A 79 -3.89 -22.00 -3.20
C GLY A 79 -4.30 -20.79 -4.07
N TRP A 80 -3.65 -19.64 -3.92
CA TRP A 80 -3.94 -18.46 -4.76
C TRP A 80 -3.34 -18.58 -6.15
N ILE A 81 -2.25 -19.32 -6.28
CA ILE A 81 -1.57 -19.65 -7.54
C ILE A 81 -1.14 -21.13 -7.52
N ALA A 82 -0.86 -21.70 -8.67
CA ALA A 82 -0.35 -23.08 -8.75
C ALA A 82 1.08 -23.17 -8.19
N PRO A 83 1.42 -24.24 -7.45
CA PRO A 83 2.78 -24.45 -6.93
C PRO A 83 3.82 -24.53 -8.05
N GLY A 84 4.96 -23.84 -7.84
CA GLY A 84 6.11 -23.91 -8.75
C GLY A 84 5.99 -23.07 -10.02
N GLU A 85 4.87 -22.40 -10.26
CA GLU A 85 4.76 -21.45 -11.37
C GLU A 85 5.43 -20.11 -11.02
N PRO A 86 6.17 -19.50 -11.96
CA PRO A 86 6.75 -18.18 -11.75
C PRO A 86 5.66 -17.12 -11.52
N LEU A 87 5.83 -16.25 -10.53
CA LEU A 87 4.87 -15.20 -10.17
C LEU A 87 4.45 -14.32 -11.37
N ALA A 88 5.36 -14.12 -12.32
CA ALA A 88 5.10 -13.31 -13.51
C ALA A 88 4.00 -13.89 -14.42
N THR A 89 3.83 -15.21 -14.45
CA THR A 89 2.92 -15.93 -15.35
C THR A 89 1.86 -16.75 -14.64
N ALA A 90 2.03 -17.02 -13.34
CA ALA A 90 1.10 -17.81 -12.54
C ALA A 90 -0.30 -17.19 -12.55
N LYS A 91 -1.29 -17.98 -12.99
CA LYS A 91 -2.69 -17.56 -12.96
C LYS A 91 -3.20 -17.55 -11.53
N ALA A 92 -3.93 -16.51 -11.18
CA ALA A 92 -4.58 -16.39 -9.88
C ALA A 92 -5.87 -17.20 -9.85
N ASP A 93 -6.08 -17.97 -8.79
CA ASP A 93 -7.39 -18.57 -8.48
C ASP A 93 -8.28 -17.51 -7.80
N VAL A 94 -9.10 -16.82 -8.59
CA VAL A 94 -10.01 -15.77 -8.11
C VAL A 94 -11.10 -16.28 -7.17
N SER A 95 -11.34 -17.60 -7.09
CA SER A 95 -12.25 -18.17 -6.10
C SER A 95 -11.70 -18.11 -4.68
N ARG A 96 -10.38 -17.93 -4.54
CA ARG A 96 -9.67 -17.74 -3.27
C ARG A 96 -9.52 -16.28 -2.87
N PHE A 97 -10.18 -15.38 -3.59
CA PHE A 97 -10.10 -13.96 -3.30
C PHE A 97 -10.32 -13.67 -1.81
N CYS A 98 -9.40 -12.93 -1.26
CA CYS A 98 -9.47 -12.32 0.05
C CYS A 98 -8.72 -10.98 0.01
N VAL A 99 -9.01 -10.12 0.97
CA VAL A 99 -8.46 -8.77 1.05
C VAL A 99 -8.11 -8.44 2.50
N GLU A 100 -7.18 -7.52 2.67
CA GLU A 100 -6.79 -6.97 3.98
C GLU A 100 -8.02 -6.32 4.69
N PRO A 101 -8.26 -6.56 5.99
CA PRO A 101 -7.45 -7.38 6.91
C PRO A 101 -8.02 -8.80 7.15
N GLN A 102 -8.61 -9.45 6.17
CA GLN A 102 -9.19 -10.79 6.34
C GLN A 102 -8.12 -11.83 6.72
N PRO A 103 -8.40 -12.78 7.64
CA PRO A 103 -7.41 -13.72 8.12
C PRO A 103 -6.65 -14.50 7.03
N PRO A 104 -7.28 -15.02 5.95
CA PRO A 104 -6.54 -15.72 4.90
C PRO A 104 -5.53 -14.81 4.17
N PHE A 105 -5.87 -13.51 4.00
CA PHE A 105 -4.96 -12.53 3.43
C PHE A 105 -3.79 -12.27 4.38
N MET A 106 -4.09 -12.01 5.65
CA MET A 106 -3.08 -11.68 6.66
C MET A 106 -2.09 -12.82 6.91
N GLU A 107 -2.50 -14.06 6.75
CA GLU A 107 -1.60 -15.22 6.87
C GLU A 107 -0.50 -15.19 5.78
N VAL A 108 -0.88 -15.02 4.52
CA VAL A 108 0.07 -14.90 3.40
C VAL A 108 0.94 -13.64 3.56
N PHE A 109 0.30 -12.53 3.91
CA PHE A 109 0.97 -11.24 4.12
C PHE A 109 2.10 -11.32 5.15
N TYR A 110 1.84 -11.90 6.33
CA TYR A 110 2.88 -12.02 7.37
C TYR A 110 3.97 -13.03 7.03
N LYS A 111 3.66 -14.13 6.34
CA LYS A 111 4.69 -15.03 5.81
C LYS A 111 5.63 -14.28 4.84
N GLN A 112 5.09 -13.39 4.01
CA GLN A 112 5.93 -12.56 3.14
C GLN A 112 6.73 -11.51 3.93
N LEU A 113 6.13 -10.84 4.92
CA LEU A 113 6.86 -9.89 5.76
C LEU A 113 7.98 -10.53 6.57
N SER A 114 7.95 -11.85 6.81
CA SER A 114 9.03 -12.60 7.47
C SER A 114 10.19 -12.96 6.54
N LEU A 115 10.08 -12.70 5.23
CA LEU A 115 11.15 -12.99 4.28
C LEU A 115 12.33 -12.04 4.48
N ARG A 116 13.47 -12.60 4.89
CA ARG A 116 14.70 -11.83 5.12
C ARG A 116 15.16 -11.05 3.88
N SER A 117 14.92 -11.61 2.69
CA SER A 117 15.24 -11.00 1.41
C SER A 117 14.55 -9.64 1.20
N LEU A 118 13.29 -9.48 1.65
CA LEU A 118 12.58 -8.18 1.58
C LEU A 118 13.19 -7.15 2.53
N HIS A 119 13.61 -7.58 3.73
CA HIS A 119 14.33 -6.70 4.65
C HIS A 119 15.69 -6.29 4.11
N ALA A 120 16.42 -7.19 3.46
CA ALA A 120 17.68 -6.89 2.80
C ALA A 120 17.47 -5.96 1.60
N LEU A 121 16.43 -6.18 0.80
CA LEU A 121 16.14 -5.38 -0.39
C LEU A 121 16.01 -3.89 -0.09
N LYS A 122 15.30 -3.52 0.98
CA LYS A 122 15.17 -2.10 1.33
C LYS A 122 16.47 -1.42 1.75
N HIS A 123 17.49 -2.19 2.10
CA HIS A 123 18.85 -1.71 2.39
C HIS A 123 19.80 -1.87 1.21
N HIS A 124 19.29 -2.21 0.02
CA HIS A 124 20.12 -2.34 -1.18
C HIS A 124 20.82 -1.01 -1.48
N GLU A 125 22.12 -1.09 -1.76
CA GLU A 125 23.00 0.07 -1.96
C GLU A 125 22.44 1.07 -3.00
N ALA A 126 21.88 0.57 -4.10
CA ALA A 126 21.30 1.43 -5.12
C ALA A 126 20.15 2.30 -4.61
N LEU A 127 19.27 1.74 -3.75
CA LEU A 127 18.19 2.52 -3.13
C LEU A 127 18.73 3.56 -2.16
N ILE A 128 19.60 3.15 -1.24
CA ILE A 128 20.19 4.06 -0.24
C ILE A 128 20.90 5.22 -0.94
N THR A 129 21.72 4.93 -1.96
CA THR A 129 22.46 5.94 -2.72
C THR A 129 21.56 6.97 -3.40
N VAL A 130 20.44 6.54 -4.00
CA VAL A 130 19.47 7.48 -4.61
C VAL A 130 18.88 8.40 -3.54
N PHE A 131 18.48 7.86 -2.39
CA PHE A 131 17.91 8.67 -1.32
C PHE A 131 18.94 9.58 -0.65
N GLU A 132 20.19 9.16 -0.46
CA GLU A 132 21.27 10.03 0.02
C GLU A 132 21.52 11.22 -0.92
N ARG A 133 21.47 10.99 -2.23
CA ARG A 133 21.54 12.08 -3.22
C ARG A 133 20.34 13.01 -3.13
N MET A 134 19.13 12.45 -2.99
CA MET A 134 17.90 13.23 -2.85
C MET A 134 17.91 14.07 -1.57
N PHE A 135 18.33 13.51 -0.45
CA PHE A 135 18.28 14.22 0.84
C PHE A 135 19.50 15.07 1.12
N GLY A 136 20.66 14.71 0.58
CA GLY A 136 21.95 15.36 0.84
C GLY A 136 22.53 15.04 2.22
N GLU A 137 22.03 13.96 2.85
CA GLU A 137 22.42 13.50 4.18
C GLU A 137 22.17 12.00 4.33
N ALA A 138 22.56 11.42 5.48
CA ALA A 138 22.33 10.03 5.79
C ALA A 138 20.84 9.65 5.77
N VAL A 139 20.55 8.46 5.30
CA VAL A 139 19.20 7.94 5.11
C VAL A 139 18.82 6.99 6.22
N PHE A 140 17.65 7.17 6.77
CA PHE A 140 16.98 6.15 7.57
C PHE A 140 15.95 5.41 6.69
N ALA A 141 16.08 4.10 6.62
CA ALA A 141 15.08 3.20 6.04
C ALA A 141 14.30 2.55 7.19
N PRO A 142 13.13 3.04 7.59
CA PRO A 142 12.36 2.46 8.70
C PRO A 142 12.13 0.95 8.54
N PRO A 143 11.99 0.19 9.65
CA PRO A 143 11.72 -1.25 9.57
C PRO A 143 10.41 -1.57 8.86
N HIS A 144 9.42 -0.69 8.96
CA HIS A 144 8.12 -0.86 8.35
C HIS A 144 8.18 -0.91 6.83
N PHE A 145 7.51 -1.88 6.24
CA PHE A 145 7.20 -1.96 4.83
C PHE A 145 5.92 -2.78 4.62
N VAL A 146 5.38 -2.74 3.41
CA VAL A 146 4.15 -3.44 3.04
C VAL A 146 4.36 -4.20 1.74
N THR A 147 3.94 -5.47 1.67
CA THR A 147 3.73 -6.15 0.41
C THR A 147 2.30 -5.90 -0.07
N ARG A 148 2.13 -5.44 -1.30
CA ARG A 148 0.83 -5.22 -1.92
C ARG A 148 0.48 -6.41 -2.79
N LEU A 149 -0.60 -7.11 -2.42
CA LEU A 149 -1.10 -8.32 -3.07
C LEU A 149 -2.44 -8.01 -3.72
N ALA A 150 -2.46 -7.82 -5.03
CA ALA A 150 -3.69 -7.50 -5.73
C ALA A 150 -4.15 -8.67 -6.61
N PHE A 151 -5.28 -9.26 -6.23
CA PHE A 151 -5.98 -10.23 -7.06
C PHE A 151 -6.47 -9.56 -8.35
N PRO A 152 -6.51 -10.30 -9.47
CA PRO A 152 -7.12 -9.79 -10.69
C PRO A 152 -8.64 -9.69 -10.59
N TYR A 153 -9.23 -8.78 -11.40
CA TYR A 153 -10.68 -8.62 -11.54
C TYR A 153 -11.40 -8.25 -10.24
N LYS A 154 -10.74 -7.44 -9.40
CA LYS A 154 -11.23 -6.95 -8.11
C LYS A 154 -11.01 -5.46 -7.99
N ASP A 155 -11.52 -4.72 -8.97
CA ASP A 155 -11.29 -3.29 -9.15
C ASP A 155 -11.78 -2.46 -7.96
N GLU A 156 -12.90 -2.88 -7.36
CA GLU A 156 -13.50 -2.24 -6.18
C GLU A 156 -12.60 -2.29 -4.93
N PHE A 157 -11.62 -3.20 -4.92
CA PHE A 157 -10.63 -3.33 -3.85
C PHE A 157 -9.25 -2.77 -4.22
N ALA A 158 -9.11 -2.12 -5.38
CA ALA A 158 -7.89 -1.38 -5.69
C ALA A 158 -7.65 -0.30 -4.63
N THR A 159 -6.38 -0.01 -4.33
CA THR A 159 -6.04 1.04 -3.37
C THR A 159 -6.57 2.38 -3.88
N PRO A 160 -7.47 3.04 -3.14
CA PRO A 160 -8.06 4.32 -3.58
C PRO A 160 -7.02 5.45 -3.61
N ALA A 161 -7.39 6.59 -4.18
CA ALA A 161 -6.52 7.76 -4.17
C ALA A 161 -6.29 8.27 -2.74
N HIS A 162 -5.04 8.33 -2.31
CA HIS A 162 -4.64 8.68 -0.95
C HIS A 162 -3.27 9.34 -0.90
N GLN A 163 -2.89 9.78 0.28
CA GLN A 163 -1.56 10.23 0.66
C GLN A 163 -1.07 9.34 1.81
N ASP A 164 0.16 8.86 1.73
CA ASP A 164 0.73 8.00 2.79
C ASP A 164 0.85 8.71 4.14
N TYR A 165 1.06 10.04 4.13
CA TYR A 165 1.25 10.82 5.34
C TYR A 165 0.14 10.62 6.37
N SER A 166 -1.11 10.53 5.94
CA SER A 166 -2.27 10.33 6.82
C SER A 166 -2.25 8.98 7.55
N HIS A 167 -1.52 8.00 7.01
CA HIS A 167 -1.40 6.66 7.61
C HIS A 167 -0.29 6.56 8.65
N PHE A 168 0.75 7.39 8.55
CA PHE A 168 1.99 7.22 9.30
C PHE A 168 2.42 8.45 10.09
N GLU A 169 2.13 9.65 9.60
CA GLU A 169 2.59 10.93 10.15
C GLU A 169 4.14 11.03 10.21
N GLY A 170 4.71 11.81 11.12
CA GLY A 170 6.15 12.02 11.21
C GLY A 170 6.68 13.00 10.16
N SER A 171 7.88 12.78 9.66
CA SER A 171 8.52 13.68 8.70
C SER A 171 7.77 13.76 7.37
N ARG A 172 7.56 14.99 6.88
CA ARG A 172 7.05 15.24 5.51
C ARG A 172 8.10 15.01 4.43
N ARG A 173 9.36 14.82 4.81
CA ARG A 173 10.44 14.38 3.93
C ARG A 173 10.56 12.86 3.86
N ASN A 174 9.52 12.14 4.29
CA ASN A 174 9.41 10.69 4.09
C ASN A 174 8.97 10.39 2.65
N TRP A 175 9.64 9.42 2.02
CA TRP A 175 9.39 8.98 0.65
C TRP A 175 9.21 7.48 0.60
N ALA A 176 8.31 7.04 -0.25
CA ALA A 176 8.09 5.63 -0.54
C ALA A 176 8.88 5.20 -1.77
N ALA A 177 9.46 4.00 -1.75
CA ALA A 177 9.87 3.28 -2.94
C ALA A 177 8.87 2.16 -3.22
N TRP A 178 8.15 2.27 -4.34
CA TRP A 178 7.28 1.23 -4.86
C TRP A 178 8.07 0.35 -5.83
N ILE A 179 8.21 -0.94 -5.50
CA ILE A 179 9.05 -1.91 -6.20
C ILE A 179 8.16 -3.05 -6.69
N PRO A 180 7.90 -3.17 -8.01
CA PRO A 180 7.16 -4.30 -8.57
C PRO A 180 8.04 -5.54 -8.67
N PHE A 181 7.50 -6.71 -8.30
CA PHE A 181 8.17 -8.00 -8.44
C PHE A 181 7.85 -8.70 -9.76
N THR A 182 7.02 -8.09 -10.58
CA THR A 182 6.69 -8.56 -11.94
C THR A 182 6.59 -7.36 -12.86
N ASP A 183 6.69 -7.58 -14.16
CA ASP A 183 6.47 -6.51 -15.13
C ASP A 183 5.04 -5.97 -15.01
N ILE A 184 4.91 -4.66 -15.01
CA ILE A 184 3.65 -3.92 -14.95
C ILE A 184 3.33 -3.39 -16.34
N ASN A 185 2.29 -3.91 -16.91
CA ASN A 185 1.69 -3.43 -18.16
C ASN A 185 0.28 -2.88 -17.91
N GLN A 186 -0.39 -2.42 -18.94
CA GLN A 186 -1.74 -1.86 -18.84
C GLN A 186 -2.74 -2.83 -18.19
N ALA A 187 -2.69 -4.11 -18.51
CA ALA A 187 -3.59 -5.10 -17.93
C ALA A 187 -3.31 -5.35 -16.44
N ARG A 188 -2.04 -5.25 -16.00
CA ARG A 188 -1.65 -5.45 -14.60
C ARG A 188 -1.83 -4.21 -13.73
N GLY A 189 -2.05 -3.05 -14.35
CA GLY A 189 -2.35 -1.79 -13.67
C GLY A 189 -1.10 -1.13 -13.07
N GLY A 190 -0.84 -1.32 -11.79
CA GLY A 190 0.28 -0.70 -11.09
C GLY A 190 -0.12 0.51 -10.26
N LEU A 191 0.73 1.52 -10.20
CA LEU A 191 0.54 2.72 -9.40
C LEU A 191 0.41 3.95 -10.31
N ALA A 192 -0.64 4.73 -10.14
CA ALA A 192 -0.79 6.05 -10.76
C ALA A 192 -0.46 7.15 -9.77
N ILE A 193 0.25 8.17 -10.24
CA ILE A 193 0.71 9.32 -9.44
C ILE A 193 0.07 10.61 -9.98
N ALA A 194 -0.45 11.44 -9.10
CA ALA A 194 -0.84 12.81 -9.42
C ALA A 194 0.34 13.76 -9.15
N GLY A 195 1.07 14.12 -10.20
CA GLY A 195 2.29 14.92 -10.10
C GLY A 195 2.08 16.29 -9.46
N GLY A 196 3.04 16.73 -8.62
CA GLY A 196 3.04 18.05 -7.98
C GLY A 196 2.10 18.22 -6.79
N THR A 197 1.24 17.25 -6.48
CA THR A 197 0.22 17.35 -5.43
C THR A 197 0.78 17.40 -4.01
N HIS A 198 2.00 16.92 -3.77
CA HIS A 198 2.69 17.00 -2.48
C HIS A 198 2.85 18.45 -1.97
N LYS A 199 2.84 19.43 -2.87
CA LYS A 199 2.93 20.87 -2.53
C LYS A 199 1.65 21.41 -1.90
N GLY A 200 0.53 20.74 -2.11
CA GLY A 200 -0.79 21.13 -1.58
C GLY A 200 -1.01 20.81 -0.11
N GLY A 201 -0.05 20.15 0.54
CA GLY A 201 -0.20 19.70 1.92
C GLY A 201 -1.01 18.41 2.03
N VAL A 202 -1.53 18.13 3.23
CA VAL A 202 -2.28 16.91 3.53
C VAL A 202 -3.78 17.19 3.35
N LEU A 203 -4.44 16.32 2.59
CA LEU A 203 -5.87 16.39 2.27
C LEU A 203 -6.69 15.57 3.26
N ASP A 204 -7.95 15.96 3.46
CA ASP A 204 -8.90 15.18 4.25
C ASP A 204 -9.24 13.85 3.58
N MET A 205 -9.61 12.88 4.41
CA MET A 205 -9.90 11.52 4.00
C MET A 205 -11.31 11.09 4.43
N ARG A 206 -11.93 10.25 3.63
CA ARG A 206 -13.17 9.54 3.96
C ARG A 206 -12.99 8.02 3.81
N PRO A 207 -13.87 7.20 4.39
CA PRO A 207 -13.84 5.74 4.22
C PRO A 207 -13.92 5.30 2.76
N ALA A 208 -13.29 4.16 2.46
CA ALA A 208 -13.36 3.49 1.16
C ALA A 208 -13.17 1.97 1.33
N LEU A 209 -13.54 1.20 0.30
CA LEU A 209 -13.46 -0.27 0.33
C LEU A 209 -12.04 -0.80 0.11
N GLY A 210 -11.22 -0.13 -0.65
CA GLY A 210 -9.89 -0.61 -1.06
C GLY A 210 -8.87 -0.66 0.07
N ALA A 211 -7.68 -1.14 -0.24
CA ALA A 211 -6.57 -1.24 0.71
C ALA A 211 -6.28 0.11 1.39
N GLY A 212 -6.03 0.09 2.70
CA GLY A 212 -5.90 1.30 3.52
C GLY A 212 -7.22 1.90 3.97
N GLN A 213 -8.36 1.52 3.36
CA GLN A 213 -9.73 1.90 3.76
C GLN A 213 -9.99 3.41 3.87
N MET A 214 -9.21 4.20 3.15
CA MET A 214 -9.36 5.65 3.08
C MET A 214 -9.16 6.13 1.65
N VAL A 215 -9.96 7.10 1.25
CA VAL A 215 -9.82 7.84 0.00
C VAL A 215 -9.81 9.33 0.30
N ILE A 216 -9.12 10.12 -0.49
CA ILE A 216 -9.13 11.58 -0.39
C ILE A 216 -10.56 12.10 -0.56
N ASP A 217 -11.02 12.93 0.39
CA ASP A 217 -12.33 13.60 0.36
C ASP A 217 -12.21 14.97 -0.31
N ALA A 218 -11.84 14.97 -1.59
CA ALA A 218 -11.72 16.16 -2.41
C ALA A 218 -11.98 15.81 -3.88
N ASP A 219 -12.26 16.82 -4.69
CA ASP A 219 -12.32 16.69 -6.14
C ASP A 219 -10.90 16.41 -6.68
N LEU A 220 -10.75 15.27 -7.33
CA LEU A 220 -9.51 14.83 -7.96
C LEU A 220 -9.52 15.00 -9.49
N ASP A 221 -10.58 15.60 -10.03
CA ASP A 221 -10.69 15.91 -11.45
C ASP A 221 -9.66 16.98 -11.83
N GLY A 222 -9.07 16.80 -13.01
CA GLY A 222 -8.07 17.74 -13.51
C GLY A 222 -6.66 17.62 -12.89
N LEU A 223 -6.44 16.69 -11.96
CA LEU A 223 -5.07 16.39 -11.50
C LEU A 223 -4.23 15.80 -12.64
N ASP A 224 -2.92 16.08 -12.60
CA ASP A 224 -1.96 15.56 -13.58
C ASP A 224 -1.63 14.09 -13.30
N TRP A 225 -2.61 13.21 -13.53
CA TRP A 225 -2.43 11.78 -13.35
C TRP A 225 -1.44 11.22 -14.37
N ARG A 226 -0.46 10.48 -13.86
CA ARG A 226 0.62 9.87 -14.63
C ARG A 226 0.78 8.40 -14.31
N TRP A 227 1.09 7.64 -15.34
CA TRP A 227 1.38 6.22 -15.27
C TRP A 227 2.31 5.82 -16.42
N SER A 228 3.13 4.81 -16.20
CA SER A 228 3.94 4.18 -17.24
C SER A 228 4.06 2.69 -16.99
N PRO A 229 4.21 1.85 -18.02
CA PRO A 229 4.60 0.47 -17.81
C PRO A 229 5.97 0.43 -17.11
N MET A 230 6.15 -0.57 -16.24
CA MET A 230 7.39 -0.77 -15.49
C MET A 230 7.84 -2.23 -15.66
N ARG A 231 9.14 -2.45 -15.53
CA ARG A 231 9.71 -3.79 -15.49
C ARG A 231 10.12 -4.12 -14.05
N ALA A 232 10.23 -5.41 -13.75
CA ALA A 232 10.88 -5.86 -12.53
C ALA A 232 12.32 -5.30 -12.49
N GLY A 233 12.66 -4.58 -11.41
CA GLY A 233 13.91 -3.82 -11.28
C GLY A 233 13.77 -2.31 -11.45
N ASP A 234 12.69 -1.82 -12.07
CA ASP A 234 12.32 -0.40 -12.03
C ASP A 234 11.82 -0.02 -10.62
N VAL A 235 12.03 1.22 -10.22
CA VAL A 235 11.56 1.74 -8.93
C VAL A 235 10.85 3.07 -9.13
N LEU A 236 9.63 3.16 -8.58
CA LEU A 236 8.86 4.40 -8.52
C LEU A 236 8.91 4.95 -7.10
N ILE A 237 9.54 6.10 -6.94
CA ILE A 237 9.73 6.78 -5.65
C ILE A 237 8.73 7.94 -5.59
N HIS A 238 8.02 8.11 -4.49
CA HIS A 238 7.10 9.24 -4.31
C HIS A 238 7.11 9.79 -2.88
N ASN A 239 6.86 11.09 -2.74
CA ASN A 239 6.73 11.73 -1.44
C ASN A 239 5.46 11.25 -0.72
N CYS A 240 5.50 11.16 0.62
CA CYS A 240 4.37 10.73 1.45
C CYS A 240 3.11 11.61 1.29
N GLN A 241 3.25 12.84 0.80
CA GLN A 241 2.14 13.74 0.51
C GLN A 241 1.72 13.75 -0.98
N THR A 242 2.38 12.99 -1.84
CA THR A 242 1.96 12.85 -3.24
C THR A 242 0.71 11.99 -3.34
N VAL A 243 -0.34 12.52 -3.95
CA VAL A 243 -1.57 11.79 -4.21
C VAL A 243 -1.29 10.66 -5.20
N HIS A 244 -1.66 9.45 -4.84
CA HIS A 244 -1.47 8.28 -5.68
C HIS A 244 -2.58 7.25 -5.47
N LYS A 245 -2.74 6.33 -6.42
CA LYS A 245 -3.75 5.26 -6.37
C LYS A 245 -3.25 3.99 -7.05
N GLY A 246 -3.74 2.85 -6.57
CA GLY A 246 -3.60 1.58 -7.29
C GLY A 246 -4.53 1.55 -8.49
N LEU A 247 -4.04 1.05 -9.62
CA LEU A 247 -4.87 0.82 -10.80
C LEU A 247 -5.40 -0.62 -10.79
N PRO A 248 -6.55 -0.89 -11.45
CA PRO A 248 -7.11 -2.22 -11.59
C PRO A 248 -6.12 -3.25 -12.15
N ASN A 249 -6.24 -4.48 -11.68
CA ASN A 249 -5.48 -5.62 -12.20
C ASN A 249 -6.39 -6.53 -13.03
N ASN A 250 -6.27 -6.49 -14.34
CA ASN A 250 -7.03 -7.29 -15.30
C ASN A 250 -6.14 -8.31 -16.04
N SER A 251 -4.95 -8.65 -15.47
CA SER A 251 -3.97 -9.51 -16.14
C SER A 251 -4.24 -11.01 -15.99
N GLY A 252 -5.17 -11.41 -15.12
CA GLY A 252 -5.39 -12.81 -14.76
C GLY A 252 -4.34 -13.40 -13.80
N ALA A 253 -3.27 -12.65 -13.47
CA ALA A 253 -2.23 -13.04 -12.53
C ALA A 253 -2.22 -12.11 -11.31
N MET A 254 -1.63 -12.55 -10.19
CA MET A 254 -1.42 -11.66 -9.04
C MET A 254 -0.51 -10.49 -9.43
N ARG A 255 -0.82 -9.28 -8.94
CA ARG A 255 0.12 -8.17 -8.91
C ARG A 255 0.74 -8.09 -7.52
N VAL A 256 2.05 -8.15 -7.48
CA VAL A 256 2.80 -8.11 -6.22
C VAL A 256 3.84 -7.00 -6.30
N SER A 257 3.86 -6.14 -5.30
CA SER A 257 4.84 -5.08 -5.14
C SER A 257 5.18 -4.89 -3.67
N MET A 258 6.26 -4.17 -3.39
CA MET A 258 6.67 -3.75 -2.06
C MET A 258 6.64 -2.23 -1.98
N ASP A 259 6.13 -1.71 -0.87
CA ASP A 259 6.26 -0.30 -0.48
C ASP A 259 7.19 -0.23 0.72
N CYS A 260 8.40 0.28 0.56
CA CYS A 260 9.30 0.61 1.65
C CYS A 260 9.53 2.11 1.74
N ARG A 261 9.95 2.58 2.91
CA ARG A 261 10.01 4.01 3.22
C ARG A 261 11.45 4.44 3.49
N TYR A 262 11.72 5.72 3.19
CA TYR A 262 13.01 6.37 3.40
C TYR A 262 12.81 7.82 3.82
N GLN A 263 13.62 8.26 4.75
CA GLN A 263 13.66 9.65 5.18
C GLN A 263 15.08 10.06 5.59
N PRO A 264 15.37 11.38 5.68
CA PRO A 264 16.59 11.84 6.30
C PRO A 264 16.71 11.31 7.73
N LEU A 265 17.91 10.85 8.12
CA LEU A 265 18.14 10.35 9.49
C LEU A 265 17.96 11.46 10.55
N SER A 266 18.17 12.70 10.18
CA SER A 266 18.02 13.87 11.06
C SER A 266 16.56 14.25 11.35
N GLU A 267 15.61 13.70 10.59
CA GLU A 267 14.18 14.04 10.72
C GLU A 267 13.47 13.14 11.73
N PRO A 268 12.45 13.66 12.42
CA PRO A 268 11.63 12.86 13.31
C PRO A 268 10.95 11.68 12.59
N VAL A 269 10.90 10.54 13.24
CA VAL A 269 10.27 9.32 12.74
C VAL A 269 8.89 9.16 13.36
N GLY A 270 7.86 9.02 12.54
CA GLY A 270 6.52 8.66 13.04
C GLY A 270 6.53 7.27 13.69
N GLU A 271 5.93 7.14 14.85
CA GLU A 271 5.91 5.90 15.65
C GLU A 271 5.51 4.66 14.84
N LYS A 272 4.53 4.78 13.95
CA LYS A 272 4.05 3.67 13.11
C LYS A 272 5.11 3.10 12.16
N TYR A 273 6.09 3.90 11.77
CA TYR A 273 7.18 3.41 10.92
C TYR A 273 8.12 2.43 11.63
N LEU A 274 8.06 2.36 12.97
CA LEU A 274 8.85 1.43 13.77
C LEU A 274 8.09 0.14 14.11
N GLY A 275 6.79 0.09 13.82
CA GLY A 275 5.91 -1.04 14.06
C GLY A 275 5.76 -1.96 12.86
N VAL A 276 5.30 -3.19 13.10
CA VAL A 276 4.88 -4.12 12.06
C VAL A 276 3.55 -3.64 11.44
N SER A 277 3.40 -3.80 10.14
CA SER A 277 2.15 -3.48 9.43
C SER A 277 0.95 -4.19 10.07
N HIS A 278 -0.17 -3.49 10.19
CA HIS A 278 -1.41 -3.95 10.84
C HIS A 278 -1.30 -4.33 12.32
N GLN A 279 -0.11 -4.36 12.91
CA GLN A 279 0.15 -4.58 14.35
C GLN A 279 -0.50 -5.85 14.94
N MET A 280 -0.82 -6.85 14.12
CA MET A 280 -1.36 -8.15 14.56
C MET A 280 -0.24 -9.15 14.86
N ARG A 281 1.01 -8.80 14.59
CA ARG A 281 2.24 -9.54 14.86
C ARG A 281 3.29 -8.59 15.40
N SER A 282 4.23 -9.13 16.16
CA SER A 282 5.44 -8.43 16.62
C SER A 282 6.61 -8.64 15.67
N TRP A 283 7.68 -7.88 15.85
CA TRP A 283 8.95 -8.16 15.16
C TRP A 283 9.54 -9.51 15.57
N ASP A 284 9.36 -9.93 16.82
CA ASP A 284 9.81 -11.25 17.28
C ASP A 284 9.10 -12.37 16.51
N ASP A 285 7.79 -12.26 16.25
CA ASP A 285 7.06 -13.21 15.42
C ASP A 285 7.59 -13.28 13.97
N LEU A 286 7.95 -12.14 13.39
CA LEU A 286 8.47 -12.10 12.01
C LEU A 286 9.90 -12.63 11.91
N TYR A 287 10.69 -12.48 12.96
CA TYR A 287 12.10 -12.89 13.02
C TYR A 287 12.31 -14.28 13.63
N GLU A 288 11.23 -15.02 13.93
CA GLU A 288 11.27 -16.33 14.61
C GLU A 288 12.27 -17.32 13.99
N ASN A 289 12.35 -17.33 12.65
CA ASN A 289 13.19 -18.26 11.90
C ASN A 289 14.49 -17.63 11.36
N TRP A 290 14.87 -16.44 11.85
CA TRP A 290 16.11 -15.79 11.45
C TRP A 290 17.23 -16.11 12.44
N ASP A 291 18.48 -16.04 11.98
CA ASP A 291 19.65 -16.17 12.86
C ASP A 291 19.58 -15.13 13.99
N ASP A 292 19.99 -15.52 15.20
CA ASP A 292 19.85 -14.66 16.38
C ASP A 292 20.66 -13.37 16.27
N ASP A 293 21.80 -13.41 15.58
CA ASP A 293 22.73 -12.31 15.38
C ASP A 293 22.58 -11.63 14.00
N ASP A 294 21.45 -11.85 13.30
CA ASP A 294 21.22 -11.21 12.00
C ASP A 294 21.21 -9.67 12.12
N PRO A 295 22.10 -8.95 11.41
CA PRO A 295 22.26 -7.51 11.54
C PRO A 295 21.05 -6.71 11.05
N LEU A 296 20.10 -7.32 10.36
CA LEU A 296 18.86 -6.68 9.94
C LEU A 296 17.78 -6.70 11.05
N LYS A 297 17.98 -7.53 12.10
CA LYS A 297 17.09 -7.52 13.26
C LYS A 297 17.30 -6.24 14.07
N TYR A 298 16.24 -5.51 14.36
CA TYR A 298 16.22 -4.38 15.30
C TYR A 298 17.26 -3.29 15.06
N TYR A 299 17.91 -3.21 13.88
CA TYR A 299 18.98 -2.25 13.54
C TYR A 299 18.65 -0.79 13.89
N TRP A 300 17.36 -0.44 13.91
CA TRP A 300 16.90 0.91 14.24
C TRP A 300 16.95 1.25 15.72
N ARG A 301 17.08 0.24 16.61
CA ARG A 301 17.15 0.45 18.07
C ARG A 301 18.47 1.05 18.50
N ASP A 302 19.51 0.88 17.70
CA ASP A 302 20.85 1.41 17.96
C ASP A 302 21.06 2.82 17.39
N LEU A 303 20.04 3.37 16.71
CA LEU A 303 20.07 4.70 16.14
C LEU A 303 19.48 5.71 17.13
N ASP A 304 20.06 6.94 17.16
CA ASP A 304 19.54 8.06 17.94
C ASP A 304 18.38 8.72 17.17
N LEU A 305 17.19 8.12 17.26
CA LEU A 305 15.99 8.54 16.56
C LEU A 305 15.11 9.42 17.44
N THR A 306 14.68 10.56 16.94
CA THR A 306 13.56 11.31 17.53
C THR A 306 12.26 10.69 17.04
N VAL A 307 11.48 10.07 17.94
CA VAL A 307 10.21 9.42 17.58
C VAL A 307 9.03 10.32 17.91
N GLU A 308 8.18 10.59 16.93
CA GLU A 308 6.92 11.30 17.12
C GLU A 308 5.77 10.31 17.31
N PRO A 309 4.96 10.43 18.40
CA PRO A 309 3.80 9.59 18.60
C PRO A 309 2.77 9.82 17.50
N PHE A 310 2.06 8.73 17.11
CA PHE A 310 1.00 8.84 16.13
C PHE A 310 -0.23 9.54 16.73
N ALA A 311 -0.67 10.64 16.13
CA ALA A 311 -1.72 11.50 16.69
C ALA A 311 -3.15 10.98 16.44
N TYR A 312 -3.34 10.00 15.58
CA TYR A 312 -4.65 9.45 15.17
C TYR A 312 -5.60 10.45 14.49
N HIS A 313 -5.19 11.66 14.30
CA HIS A 313 -6.00 12.77 13.83
C HIS A 313 -6.83 12.43 12.56
N TRP A 314 -6.20 11.82 11.57
CA TRP A 314 -6.83 11.44 10.30
C TRP A 314 -7.76 10.25 10.46
N TYR A 315 -7.39 9.31 11.31
CA TYR A 315 -8.21 8.14 11.62
C TYR A 315 -9.46 8.53 12.38
N ASP A 316 -9.36 9.41 13.37
CA ASP A 316 -10.53 9.89 14.13
C ASP A 316 -11.54 10.60 13.23
N ARG A 317 -11.06 11.43 12.29
CA ARG A 317 -11.93 12.07 11.29
C ARG A 317 -12.59 11.07 10.36
N ARG A 318 -11.81 10.10 9.84
CA ARG A 318 -12.35 9.03 9.01
C ARG A 318 -13.39 8.21 9.76
N ASP A 319 -13.15 7.86 11.01
CA ASP A 319 -14.00 7.00 11.81
C ASP A 319 -15.32 7.70 12.12
N GLU A 320 -15.29 8.98 12.48
CA GLU A 320 -16.51 9.78 12.62
C GLU A 320 -17.28 9.90 11.29
N ARG A 321 -16.57 10.10 10.18
CA ARG A 321 -17.19 10.14 8.85
C ARG A 321 -17.80 8.79 8.47
N ALA A 322 -17.14 7.67 8.79
CA ALA A 322 -17.69 6.33 8.56
C ALA A 322 -19.03 6.11 9.30
N ILE A 323 -19.10 6.55 10.55
CA ILE A 323 -20.33 6.45 11.33
C ILE A 323 -21.46 7.25 10.66
N GLN A 324 -21.22 8.50 10.29
CA GLN A 324 -22.19 9.35 9.59
C GLN A 324 -22.66 8.74 8.26
N MET A 325 -21.74 8.19 7.48
CA MET A 325 -22.06 7.52 6.20
C MET A 325 -22.90 6.27 6.43
N GLY A 326 -22.57 5.45 7.45
CA GLY A 326 -23.36 4.27 7.80
C GLY A 326 -24.77 4.61 8.28
N GLU A 327 -24.91 5.66 9.09
CA GLU A 327 -26.22 6.20 9.51
C GLU A 327 -27.05 6.70 8.32
N ALA A 328 -26.40 7.21 7.28
CA ALA A 328 -27.02 7.64 6.02
C ALA A 328 -27.28 6.49 5.02
N GLY A 329 -26.87 5.25 5.33
CA GLY A 329 -27.06 4.10 4.46
C GLY A 329 -26.02 3.96 3.34
N ASP A 330 -24.89 4.66 3.44
CA ASP A 330 -23.82 4.62 2.43
C ASP A 330 -22.94 3.36 2.61
N GLY A 331 -23.00 2.46 1.62
CA GLY A 331 -22.30 1.17 1.64
C GLY A 331 -20.76 1.27 1.60
N GLU A 332 -20.19 2.39 1.15
CA GLU A 332 -18.74 2.59 1.16
C GLU A 332 -18.15 2.58 2.58
N ALA A 333 -18.95 2.87 3.61
CA ALA A 333 -18.53 2.82 5.01
C ALA A 333 -18.44 1.40 5.59
N LEU A 334 -18.97 0.37 4.92
CA LEU A 334 -19.15 -0.98 5.48
C LEU A 334 -17.87 -1.53 6.12
N VAL A 335 -16.78 -1.58 5.37
CA VAL A 335 -15.50 -2.17 5.83
C VAL A 335 -14.88 -1.34 6.95
N ALA A 336 -14.97 -0.03 6.87
CA ALA A 336 -14.50 0.86 7.93
C ALA A 336 -15.29 0.64 9.21
N LEU A 337 -16.62 0.58 9.14
CA LEU A 337 -17.49 0.34 10.31
C LEU A 337 -17.22 -1.01 10.96
N GLU A 338 -17.00 -2.08 10.18
CA GLU A 338 -16.62 -3.38 10.72
C GLU A 338 -15.31 -3.31 11.51
N ASN A 339 -14.29 -2.63 10.98
CA ASN A 339 -13.02 -2.46 11.69
C ASN A 339 -13.14 -1.58 12.94
N ILE A 340 -13.86 -0.46 12.86
CA ILE A 340 -14.08 0.46 13.99
C ILE A 340 -14.78 -0.29 15.12
N SER A 341 -15.88 -0.98 14.83
CA SER A 341 -16.65 -1.72 15.83
C SER A 341 -15.84 -2.79 16.57
N LEU A 342 -14.84 -3.39 15.88
CA LEU A 342 -14.00 -4.44 16.45
C LEU A 342 -12.77 -3.90 17.19
N LYS A 343 -12.14 -2.83 16.71
CA LYS A 343 -10.75 -2.50 17.06
C LYS A 343 -10.53 -1.06 17.53
N HIS A 344 -11.52 -0.17 17.41
CA HIS A 344 -11.31 1.22 17.81
C HIS A 344 -10.93 1.30 19.30
N ARG A 345 -9.95 2.17 19.65
CA ARG A 345 -9.44 2.33 21.03
C ARG A 345 -10.50 2.80 22.01
N ASP A 346 -11.47 3.63 21.56
CA ASP A 346 -12.56 4.17 22.35
C ASP A 346 -13.79 3.24 22.28
N PRO A 347 -14.30 2.73 23.44
CA PRO A 347 -15.49 1.88 23.50
C PRO A 347 -16.76 2.56 22.99
N ASP A 348 -16.91 3.86 23.20
CA ASP A 348 -18.10 4.60 22.76
C ASP A 348 -18.17 4.70 21.25
N ILE A 349 -17.02 4.95 20.62
CA ILE A 349 -16.91 4.94 19.15
C ILE A 349 -17.19 3.54 18.59
N ARG A 350 -16.68 2.45 19.24
CA ARG A 350 -17.04 1.08 18.84
C ARG A 350 -18.55 0.86 18.83
N SER A 351 -19.22 1.26 19.90
CA SER A 351 -20.68 1.08 20.04
C SER A 351 -21.46 1.87 18.98
N ARG A 352 -21.04 3.10 18.70
CA ARG A 352 -21.66 3.94 17.65
C ARG A 352 -21.45 3.31 16.26
N ALA A 353 -20.26 2.81 15.98
CA ALA A 353 -19.95 2.14 14.71
C ALA A 353 -20.78 0.86 14.55
N GLU A 354 -20.97 0.06 15.62
CA GLU A 354 -21.82 -1.13 15.59
C GLU A 354 -23.28 -0.77 15.30
N ALA A 355 -23.80 0.28 15.90
CA ALA A 355 -25.16 0.79 15.64
C ALA A 355 -25.33 1.23 14.18
N ALA A 356 -24.38 2.01 13.64
CA ALA A 356 -24.38 2.46 12.26
C ALA A 356 -24.25 1.26 11.28
N LEU A 357 -23.42 0.28 11.59
CA LEU A 357 -23.26 -0.95 10.82
C LEU A 357 -24.57 -1.76 10.74
N ASN A 358 -25.28 -1.87 11.86
CA ASN A 358 -26.58 -2.54 11.91
C ASN A 358 -27.65 -1.80 11.08
N THR A 359 -27.66 -0.46 11.13
CA THR A 359 -28.53 0.37 10.28
C THR A 359 -28.26 0.14 8.81
N LEU A 360 -26.97 0.17 8.42
CA LEU A 360 -26.53 -0.07 7.05
C LEU A 360 -26.95 -1.46 6.54
N ARG A 361 -26.76 -2.51 7.35
CA ARG A 361 -27.16 -3.87 7.01
C ARG A 361 -28.68 -4.06 6.84
N GLN A 362 -29.49 -3.30 7.59
CA GLN A 362 -30.95 -3.31 7.47
C GLN A 362 -31.44 -2.55 6.23
N SER A 363 -30.79 -1.48 5.84
CA SER A 363 -31.14 -0.69 4.65
C SER A 363 -30.78 -1.40 3.34
N THR A 364 -29.84 -2.34 3.39
CA THR A 364 -29.38 -3.14 2.25
C THR A 364 -30.01 -4.54 2.18
N GLY A 365 -30.88 -4.90 3.12
CA GLY A 365 -31.70 -6.14 3.17
C GLY A 365 -33.07 -5.94 2.60
#